data_e4696c9c44801d1ed1af4daf09d76220
#
_entry.id   e4696c9c44801d1ed1af4daf09d76220
#
_cell.length_a   1.000
_cell.length_b   1.000
_cell.length_c   1.000
_cell.angle_alpha   90.00
_cell.angle_beta   90.00
_cell.angle_gamma   90.00
#
_symmetry.space_group_name_H-M   'P 1'
#
loop_
_entity.id
_entity.type
_entity.pdbx_description
1 polymer ?
#
loop_
_entity_poly.entity_id
_entity_poly.type
_entity_poly.pdbx_seq_one_letter_code
_entity_poly.pdbx_strand_id
1 'polypeptide(L)'
;MKFTTEARADLARLDLQLARRVFNKLHRLVENFEFLVPEPLTGDWKGVYKLRIGDYRALYTFDKMQLLVHFIRHRREVYKIK
;
A
#
# COMPACT_ATOMS: atom_id res chain seq x y z
N MET A 1 -10.14 -5.95 -2.30
CA MET A 1 -8.95 -5.11 -2.52
C MET A 1 -8.94 -4.61 -3.97
N LYS A 2 -8.76 -3.31 -4.13
CA LYS A 2 -8.68 -2.69 -5.46
C LYS A 2 -7.38 -1.88 -5.58
N PHE A 3 -6.94 -1.68 -6.82
CA PHE A 3 -5.74 -0.90 -7.14
C PHE A 3 -6.14 0.23 -8.08
N THR A 4 -5.62 1.42 -7.81
CA THR A 4 -5.75 2.54 -8.75
C THR A 4 -4.89 2.26 -9.99
N THR A 5 -5.08 3.07 -11.03
CA THR A 5 -4.23 2.99 -12.23
C THR A 5 -2.77 3.19 -11.89
N GLU A 6 -2.47 4.16 -10.99
CA GLU A 6 -1.12 4.43 -10.54
C GLU A 6 -0.52 3.24 -9.78
N ALA A 7 -1.31 2.62 -8.90
CA ALA A 7 -0.85 1.46 -8.14
C ALA A 7 -0.56 0.28 -9.07
N ARG A 8 -1.38 0.07 -10.08
CA ARG A 8 -1.14 -0.99 -11.07
C ARG A 8 0.14 -0.73 -11.85
N ALA A 9 0.37 0.50 -12.25
CA ALA A 9 1.60 0.87 -12.96
C ALA A 9 2.82 0.68 -12.05
N ASP A 10 2.71 1.06 -10.78
CA ASP A 10 3.77 0.87 -9.81
C ASP A 10 4.10 -0.62 -9.64
N LEU A 11 3.07 -1.45 -9.49
CA LEU A 11 3.24 -2.89 -9.33
C LEU A 11 3.91 -3.51 -10.55
N ALA A 12 3.54 -3.07 -11.75
CA ALA A 12 4.08 -3.58 -13.00
C ALA A 12 5.58 -3.25 -13.17
N ARG A 13 6.06 -2.20 -12.50
CA ARG A 13 7.48 -1.83 -12.56
C ARG A 13 8.38 -2.60 -11.61
N LEU A 14 7.79 -3.32 -10.66
CA LEU A 14 8.57 -4.14 -9.72
C LEU A 14 9.00 -5.44 -10.39
N ASP A 15 10.15 -5.99 -9.94
CA ASP A 15 10.47 -7.33 -10.35
C ASP A 15 9.43 -8.31 -9.82
N LEU A 16 9.35 -9.48 -10.43
CA LEU A 16 8.30 -10.43 -10.15
C LEU A 16 8.28 -10.89 -8.69
N GLN A 17 9.45 -11.12 -8.10
CA GLN A 17 9.53 -11.57 -6.71
C GLN A 17 9.01 -10.49 -5.75
N LEU A 18 9.41 -9.25 -5.97
CA LEU A 18 8.97 -8.14 -5.15
C LEU A 18 7.48 -7.89 -5.33
N ALA A 19 6.99 -7.93 -6.56
CA ALA A 19 5.57 -7.78 -6.85
C ALA A 19 4.74 -8.82 -6.10
N ARG A 20 5.20 -10.08 -6.06
CA ARG A 20 4.54 -11.15 -5.32
C ARG A 20 4.54 -10.90 -3.82
N ARG A 21 5.67 -10.43 -3.28
CA ARG A 21 5.76 -10.07 -1.85
C ARG A 21 4.78 -8.97 -1.49
N VAL A 22 4.71 -7.95 -2.31
CA VAL A 22 3.78 -6.83 -2.10
C VAL A 22 2.35 -7.34 -2.11
N PHE A 23 2.00 -8.10 -3.14
CA PHE A 23 0.65 -8.64 -3.28
C PHE A 23 0.27 -9.53 -2.11
N ASN A 24 1.18 -10.43 -1.70
CA ASN A 24 0.91 -11.36 -0.60
C ASN A 24 0.73 -10.61 0.72
N LYS A 25 1.54 -9.58 0.98
CA LYS A 25 1.39 -8.80 2.20
C LYS A 25 0.10 -8.01 2.22
N LEU A 26 -0.30 -7.44 1.08
CA LEU A 26 -1.58 -6.75 0.96
C LEU A 26 -2.74 -7.72 1.19
N HIS A 27 -2.63 -8.92 0.64
CA HIS A 27 -3.65 -9.94 0.81
C HIS A 27 -3.80 -10.33 2.28
N ARG A 28 -2.68 -10.51 2.99
CA ARG A 28 -2.69 -10.77 4.44
C ARG A 28 -3.31 -9.62 5.22
N LEU A 29 -3.02 -8.40 4.82
CA LEU A 29 -3.60 -7.23 5.46
C LEU A 29 -5.13 -7.26 5.37
N VAL A 30 -5.66 -7.57 4.20
CA VAL A 30 -7.09 -7.68 4.00
C VAL A 30 -7.69 -8.80 4.85
N GLU A 31 -7.05 -9.96 4.87
CA GLU A 31 -7.55 -11.12 5.61
C GLU A 31 -7.55 -10.89 7.13
N ASN A 32 -6.62 -10.09 7.63
CA ASN A 32 -6.44 -9.88 9.07
C ASN A 32 -6.76 -8.46 9.50
N PHE A 33 -7.48 -7.70 8.69
CA PHE A 33 -7.70 -6.28 8.94
C PHE A 33 -8.34 -6.01 10.29
N GLU A 34 -9.25 -6.89 10.73
CA GLU A 34 -9.93 -6.74 12.02
C GLU A 34 -8.98 -6.82 13.21
N PHE A 35 -7.84 -7.48 13.04
CA PHE A 35 -6.88 -7.71 14.11
C PHE A 35 -5.65 -6.81 14.02
N LEU A 36 -5.57 -5.99 13.00
CA LEU A 36 -4.40 -5.13 12.76
C LEU A 36 -4.74 -3.68 13.04
N VAL A 37 -3.75 -2.96 13.56
CA VAL A 37 -3.85 -1.51 13.70
C VAL A 37 -3.18 -0.91 12.46
N PRO A 38 -3.95 -0.24 11.58
CA PRO A 38 -3.35 0.38 10.41
C PRO A 38 -2.34 1.44 10.80
N GLU A 39 -1.20 1.48 10.08
CA GLU A 39 -0.17 2.47 10.33
C GLU A 39 -0.47 3.71 9.49
N PRO A 40 -0.83 4.84 10.12
CA PRO A 40 -1.16 6.04 9.34
C PRO A 40 0.07 6.65 8.70
N LEU A 41 -0.13 7.25 7.53
CA LEU A 41 0.88 8.08 6.91
C LEU A 41 0.83 9.44 7.58
N THR A 42 2.01 9.99 7.90
CA THR A 42 2.09 11.27 8.63
C THR A 42 1.94 12.46 7.68
N GLY A 43 1.74 13.65 8.27
CA GLY A 43 1.62 14.90 7.52
C GLY A 43 0.19 15.16 7.07
N ASP A 44 0.05 15.66 5.83
CA ASP A 44 -1.23 16.08 5.29
C ASP A 44 -2.07 14.92 4.73
N TRP A 45 -1.62 13.68 4.94
CA TRP A 45 -2.24 12.49 4.39
C TRP A 45 -3.25 11.86 5.34
N LYS A 46 -4.27 12.60 5.71
CA LYS A 46 -5.31 12.06 6.60
C LYS A 46 -6.08 10.94 5.91
N GLY A 47 -6.31 9.85 6.65
CA GLY A 47 -7.04 8.70 6.13
C GLY A 47 -6.24 7.82 5.20
N VAL A 48 -4.96 8.12 4.99
CA VAL A 48 -4.06 7.30 4.19
C VAL A 48 -3.15 6.54 5.11
N TYR A 49 -2.99 5.25 4.83
CA TYR A 49 -2.18 4.35 5.63
C TYR A 49 -1.07 3.75 4.80
N LYS A 50 -0.04 3.25 5.46
CA LYS A 50 1.08 2.61 4.79
C LYS A 50 1.28 1.18 5.29
N LEU A 51 1.66 0.31 4.36
CA LEU A 51 2.09 -1.05 4.64
C LEU A 51 3.55 -1.16 4.23
N ARG A 52 4.39 -1.62 5.15
CA ARG A 52 5.82 -1.78 4.89
C ARG A 52 6.11 -3.13 4.27
N ILE A 53 6.79 -3.12 3.13
CA ILE A 53 7.28 -4.33 2.47
C ILE A 53 8.75 -4.10 2.14
N GLY A 54 9.65 -4.47 3.07
CA GLY A 54 11.07 -4.18 2.92
C GLY A 54 11.30 -2.68 2.77
N ASP A 55 11.96 -2.28 1.69
CA ASP A 55 12.22 -0.87 1.40
C ASP A 55 11.06 -0.19 0.67
N TYR A 56 9.98 -0.91 0.43
CA TYR A 56 8.83 -0.38 -0.27
C TYR A 56 7.67 -0.12 0.67
N ARG A 57 6.80 0.77 0.25
CA ARG A 57 5.58 1.11 0.98
C ARG A 57 4.40 1.05 0.03
N ALA A 58 3.34 0.39 0.47
CA ALA A 58 2.05 0.44 -0.20
C ALA A 58 1.19 1.44 0.54
N LEU A 59 0.71 2.45 -0.15
CA LEU A 59 -0.17 3.47 0.43
C LEU A 59 -1.60 3.12 0.08
N TYR A 60 -2.45 3.06 1.08
CA TYR A 60 -3.83 2.63 0.87
C TYR A 60 -4.82 3.44 1.70
N THR A 61 -6.06 3.46 1.24
CA THR A 61 -7.20 3.94 2.00
C THR A 61 -8.16 2.79 2.22
N PHE A 62 -9.07 2.97 3.15
CA PHE A 62 -10.05 1.94 3.48
C PHE A 62 -11.43 2.59 3.47
N ASP A 63 -12.32 2.06 2.64
CA ASP A 63 -13.67 2.60 2.49
C ASP A 63 -14.66 1.45 2.40
N LYS A 64 -15.71 1.51 3.24
CA LYS A 64 -16.81 0.54 3.24
C LYS A 64 -16.34 -0.92 3.19
N MET A 65 -15.37 -1.24 4.04
CA MET A 65 -14.78 -2.56 4.13
C MET A 65 -13.98 -2.98 2.89
N GLN A 66 -13.59 -2.00 2.05
CA GLN A 66 -12.76 -2.26 0.90
C GLN A 66 -11.48 -1.47 0.96
N LEU A 67 -10.37 -2.17 0.72
CA LEU A 67 -9.04 -1.58 0.72
C LEU A 67 -8.71 -1.14 -0.71
N LEU A 68 -8.30 0.12 -0.86
CA LEU A 68 -7.89 0.68 -2.13
C LEU A 68 -6.41 1.06 -2.07
N VAL A 69 -5.59 0.44 -2.90
CA VAL A 69 -4.16 0.71 -2.97
C VAL A 69 -3.92 1.80 -4.00
N HIS A 70 -3.26 2.89 -3.58
CA HIS A 70 -3.04 4.07 -4.39
C HIS A 70 -1.65 4.10 -5.02
N PHE A 71 -0.62 3.73 -4.26
CA PHE A 71 0.77 3.77 -4.71
C PHE A 71 1.55 2.64 -4.09
N ILE A 72 2.57 2.17 -4.81
CA ILE A 72 3.56 1.22 -4.29
C ILE A 72 4.92 1.80 -4.67
N ARG A 73 5.59 2.43 -3.72
CA ARG A 73 6.81 3.19 -3.97
C ARG A 73 7.91 2.84 -2.97
N HIS A 74 9.15 3.06 -3.40
CA HIS A 74 10.29 2.95 -2.51
C HIS A 74 10.12 3.97 -1.37
N ARG A 75 10.56 3.61 -0.17
CA ARG A 75 10.41 4.47 1.02
C ARG A 75 10.95 5.88 0.82
N ARG A 76 11.97 6.04 -0.02
CA ARG A 76 12.56 7.35 -0.30
C ARG A 76 11.62 8.25 -1.08
N GLU A 77 10.72 7.67 -1.84
CA GLU A 77 9.82 8.42 -2.70
C GLU A 77 8.48 8.73 -2.06
N VAL A 78 8.11 7.97 -1.02
CA VAL A 78 6.80 8.08 -0.39
C VAL A 78 6.53 9.49 0.12
N TYR A 79 7.52 10.10 0.76
CA TYR A 79 7.35 11.44 1.34
C TYR A 79 7.53 12.57 0.34
N LYS A 80 7.82 12.25 -0.91
CA LYS A 80 7.90 13.22 -2.01
C LYS A 80 6.58 13.33 -2.77
N ILE A 81 5.66 12.41 -2.53
CA ILE A 81 4.34 12.41 -3.15
C ILE A 81 3.46 13.42 -2.41
N LYS A 82 3.02 14.47 -3.10
CA LYS A 82 2.11 15.44 -2.54
C LYS A 82 1.06 15.85 -3.56
#